data_253920a08ff7892e34fe114a0e037cd6
#
_entry.id   253920a08ff7892e34fe114a0e037cd6
#
_cell.length_a   1.000
_cell.length_b   1.000
_cell.length_c   1.000
_cell.angle_alpha   90.00
_cell.angle_beta   90.00
_cell.angle_gamma   90.00
#
_symmetry.space_group_name_H-M   'P 1'
#
loop_
_entity.id
_entity.type
_entity.pdbx_description
1 polymer ?
#
loop_
_entity_poly.entity_id
_entity_poly.type
_entity_poly.pdbx_seq_one_letter_code
_entity_poly.pdbx_strand_id
1 'polypeptide(L)'
;MSNPAFSVVGIFDNSQQLMDAIPAVKAKVSRGRLDTYTPYPIHGIDKLLGLRKSPVGGMVFVMGLIGAVSAMAFELWTEGIDYKLVTAGKPLFSWQAFVPIMFEVTVLFACFTSGLGMLFLLNRLPFFRHPMLHSKSMPLVTRDKFALAVEADGQALDVDAITAALRGAGAQLVEVLERPAPLGPLSPNFVTRVVLGIAISCLVAGYLTYWLVKLFPVTIPMVHMLVQPRLDPQHEDSFFKDDFGMRMPVAGTV
;
A
#
# COMPACT_ATOMS: atom_id res chain seq x y z
N MET A 1 -27.15 27.50 13.14
CA MET A 1 -27.62 26.10 13.13
C MET A 1 -26.44 25.26 13.56
N SER A 2 -26.53 24.53 14.69
CA SER A 2 -25.50 23.62 15.13
C SER A 2 -25.35 22.47 14.11
N ASN A 3 -24.13 22.13 13.75
CA ASN A 3 -23.89 20.96 12.91
C ASN A 3 -24.39 19.70 13.60
N PRO A 4 -24.96 18.73 12.87
CA PRO A 4 -25.43 17.49 13.49
C PRO A 4 -24.25 16.76 14.14
N ALA A 5 -24.48 16.16 15.32
CA ALA A 5 -23.47 15.39 15.99
C ALA A 5 -23.03 14.22 15.11
N PHE A 6 -21.72 14.06 14.97
CA PHE A 6 -21.10 12.94 14.27
C PHE A 6 -20.91 11.75 15.19
N SER A 7 -20.39 12.00 16.38
CA SER A 7 -20.08 10.95 17.36
C SER A 7 -20.14 11.50 18.77
N VAL A 8 -20.46 10.63 19.72
CA VAL A 8 -20.30 10.87 21.16
C VAL A 8 -19.26 9.89 21.70
N VAL A 9 -18.20 10.42 22.30
CA VAL A 9 -17.02 9.66 22.70
C VAL A 9 -16.92 9.66 24.23
N GLY A 10 -16.84 8.51 24.84
CA GLY A 10 -16.57 8.31 26.28
C GLY A 10 -15.16 7.80 26.51
N ILE A 11 -14.42 8.38 27.45
CA ILE A 11 -13.05 8.00 27.81
C ILE A 11 -13.05 7.20 29.10
N PHE A 12 -12.28 6.11 29.09
CA PHE A 12 -12.11 5.16 30.19
C PHE A 12 -10.63 5.02 30.56
N ASP A 13 -10.36 4.65 31.83
CA ASP A 13 -8.98 4.58 32.34
C ASP A 13 -8.26 3.28 31.96
N ASN A 14 -9.03 2.18 31.85
CA ASN A 14 -8.42 0.88 31.58
C ASN A 14 -9.26 0.04 30.62
N SER A 15 -8.64 -1.00 30.09
CA SER A 15 -9.24 -1.89 29.11
C SER A 15 -10.44 -2.67 29.65
N GLN A 16 -10.44 -3.03 30.93
CA GLN A 16 -11.54 -3.78 31.54
C GLN A 16 -12.80 -2.93 31.64
N GLN A 17 -12.66 -1.67 32.07
CA GLN A 17 -13.79 -0.72 32.10
C GLN A 17 -14.39 -0.50 30.72
N LEU A 18 -13.53 -0.37 29.69
CA LEU A 18 -13.99 -0.27 28.31
C LEU A 18 -14.78 -1.51 27.89
N MET A 19 -14.26 -2.72 28.17
CA MET A 19 -14.93 -3.97 27.80
C MET A 19 -16.27 -4.15 28.50
N ASP A 20 -16.38 -3.75 29.76
CA ASP A 20 -17.63 -3.80 30.54
C ASP A 20 -18.64 -2.73 30.05
N ALA A 21 -18.13 -1.57 29.59
CA ALA A 21 -18.95 -0.49 29.07
C ALA A 21 -19.62 -0.82 27.73
N ILE A 22 -18.97 -1.59 26.85
CA ILE A 22 -19.50 -1.91 25.51
C ILE A 22 -20.90 -2.54 25.58
N PRO A 23 -21.14 -3.66 26.28
CA PRO A 23 -22.45 -4.27 26.37
C PRO A 23 -23.47 -3.37 27.10
N ALA A 24 -23.04 -2.62 28.12
CA ALA A 24 -23.90 -1.70 28.86
C ALA A 24 -24.41 -0.54 28.00
N VAL A 25 -23.55 0.04 27.17
CA VAL A 25 -23.91 1.11 26.24
C VAL A 25 -24.73 0.54 25.06
N LYS A 26 -24.34 -0.61 24.51
CA LYS A 26 -25.05 -1.27 23.41
C LYS A 26 -26.50 -1.61 23.76
N ALA A 27 -26.78 -1.97 25.00
CA ALA A 27 -28.14 -2.26 25.48
C ALA A 27 -29.02 -1.00 25.56
N LYS A 28 -28.44 0.16 25.81
CA LYS A 28 -29.17 1.44 26.00
C LYS A 28 -29.24 2.28 24.72
N VAL A 29 -28.33 2.09 23.78
CA VAL A 29 -28.24 2.87 22.56
C VAL A 29 -28.87 2.10 21.40
N SER A 30 -30.01 2.57 20.92
CA SER A 30 -30.77 1.93 19.83
C SER A 30 -30.29 2.36 18.44
N ARG A 31 -29.52 3.45 18.32
CA ARG A 31 -29.09 4.04 17.05
C ARG A 31 -27.62 4.44 17.12
N GLY A 32 -26.90 4.21 16.03
CA GLY A 32 -25.48 4.49 15.91
C GLY A 32 -24.63 3.23 15.91
N ARG A 33 -23.43 3.36 15.37
CA ARG A 33 -22.42 2.30 15.35
C ARG A 33 -21.44 2.50 16.49
N LEU A 34 -21.22 1.48 17.29
CA LEU A 34 -20.17 1.50 18.30
C LEU A 34 -18.82 1.24 17.63
N ASP A 35 -17.84 2.06 18.00
CA ASP A 35 -16.44 1.88 17.65
C ASP A 35 -15.55 2.13 18.85
N THR A 36 -14.34 1.57 18.86
CA THR A 36 -13.42 1.69 20.00
C THR A 36 -12.05 2.13 19.53
N TYR A 37 -11.43 3.00 20.30
CA TYR A 37 -10.08 3.48 20.07
C TYR A 37 -9.23 3.16 21.28
N THR A 38 -8.13 2.43 21.06
CA THR A 38 -7.30 1.88 22.14
C THR A 38 -5.82 2.01 21.77
N PRO A 39 -4.92 2.22 22.75
CA PRO A 39 -3.50 2.36 22.51
C PRO A 39 -2.83 1.04 22.08
N TYR A 40 -3.46 -0.08 22.35
CA TYR A 40 -3.02 -1.42 21.96
C TYR A 40 -4.22 -2.33 21.66
N PRO A 41 -4.03 -3.41 20.87
CA PRO A 41 -5.11 -4.35 20.56
C PRO A 41 -5.63 -5.06 21.82
N ILE A 42 -6.95 -5.05 22.03
CA ILE A 42 -7.59 -5.76 23.12
C ILE A 42 -8.26 -7.02 22.58
N HIS A 43 -7.86 -8.17 23.12
CA HIS A 43 -8.41 -9.44 22.70
C HIS A 43 -9.89 -9.59 23.04
N GLY A 44 -10.72 -9.99 22.08
CA GLY A 44 -12.15 -10.23 22.26
C GLY A 44 -13.06 -9.01 22.08
N ILE A 45 -12.52 -7.79 21.89
CA ILE A 45 -13.32 -6.58 21.68
C ILE A 45 -14.19 -6.68 20.41
N ASP A 46 -13.68 -7.34 19.36
CA ASP A 46 -14.40 -7.55 18.10
C ASP A 46 -15.71 -8.31 18.31
N LYS A 47 -15.69 -9.30 19.22
CA LYS A 47 -16.88 -10.10 19.55
C LYS A 47 -17.92 -9.26 20.28
N LEU A 48 -17.49 -8.39 21.22
CA LEU A 48 -18.39 -7.50 21.97
C LEU A 48 -19.03 -6.46 21.05
N LEU A 49 -18.26 -5.89 20.14
CA LEU A 49 -18.77 -4.97 19.14
C LEU A 49 -19.65 -5.67 18.09
N GLY A 50 -19.48 -6.98 17.91
CA GLY A 50 -20.19 -7.76 16.88
C GLY A 50 -19.62 -7.53 15.48
N LEU A 51 -18.32 -7.25 15.37
CA LEU A 51 -17.66 -7.00 14.09
C LEU A 51 -17.57 -8.29 13.25
N ARG A 52 -17.76 -8.14 11.95
CA ARG A 52 -17.57 -9.23 10.99
C ARG A 52 -16.08 -9.40 10.70
N LYS A 53 -15.68 -10.65 10.36
CA LYS A 53 -14.32 -10.91 9.90
C LYS A 53 -14.00 -10.07 8.67
N SER A 54 -12.77 -9.58 8.60
CA SER A 54 -12.30 -8.80 7.45
C SER A 54 -12.33 -9.63 6.17
N PRO A 55 -12.84 -9.11 5.05
CA PRO A 55 -12.85 -9.80 3.76
C PRO A 55 -11.46 -9.81 3.08
N VAL A 56 -10.44 -9.13 3.64
CA VAL A 56 -9.09 -8.99 3.05
C VAL A 56 -8.52 -10.36 2.64
N GLY A 57 -8.58 -11.35 3.54
CA GLY A 57 -8.01 -12.68 3.27
C GLY A 57 -8.64 -13.35 2.04
N GLY A 58 -9.96 -13.25 1.89
CA GLY A 58 -10.66 -13.77 0.71
C GLY A 58 -10.30 -13.03 -0.58
N MET A 59 -10.21 -11.71 -0.52
CA MET A 59 -9.81 -10.87 -1.65
C MET A 59 -8.37 -11.19 -2.10
N VAL A 60 -7.45 -11.30 -1.15
CA VAL A 60 -6.03 -11.65 -1.42
C VAL A 60 -5.92 -13.02 -2.06
N PHE A 61 -6.65 -14.01 -1.55
CA PHE A 61 -6.66 -15.35 -2.13
C PHE A 61 -7.16 -15.36 -3.58
N VAL A 62 -8.30 -14.72 -3.85
CA VAL A 62 -8.87 -14.64 -5.20
C VAL A 62 -7.93 -13.94 -6.17
N MET A 63 -7.35 -12.80 -5.76
CA MET A 63 -6.42 -12.06 -6.62
C MET A 63 -5.09 -12.78 -6.82
N GLY A 64 -4.59 -13.48 -5.82
CA GLY A 64 -3.44 -14.37 -5.98
C GLY A 64 -3.70 -15.47 -7.00
N LEU A 65 -4.88 -16.11 -6.94
CA LEU A 65 -5.27 -17.13 -7.93
C LEU A 65 -5.40 -16.54 -9.35
N ILE A 66 -5.97 -15.34 -9.48
CA ILE A 66 -6.03 -14.62 -10.77
C ILE A 66 -4.61 -14.35 -11.28
N GLY A 67 -3.70 -13.91 -10.42
CA GLY A 67 -2.29 -13.70 -10.76
C GLY A 67 -1.63 -14.98 -11.29
N ALA A 68 -1.82 -16.11 -10.61
CA ALA A 68 -1.29 -17.41 -11.02
C ALA A 68 -1.80 -17.83 -12.40
N VAL A 69 -3.11 -17.78 -12.57
CA VAL A 69 -3.76 -18.22 -13.83
C VAL A 69 -3.41 -17.30 -14.99
N SER A 70 -3.38 -15.98 -14.77
CA SER A 70 -3.02 -15.01 -15.82
C SER A 70 -1.56 -15.14 -16.26
N ALA A 71 -0.64 -15.34 -15.33
CA ALA A 71 0.78 -15.56 -15.65
C ALA A 71 0.96 -16.84 -16.46
N MET A 72 0.42 -17.95 -15.99
CA MET A 72 0.48 -19.23 -16.70
C MET A 72 -0.11 -19.12 -18.11
N ALA A 73 -1.28 -18.50 -18.25
CA ALA A 73 -1.95 -18.33 -19.54
C ALA A 73 -1.12 -17.45 -20.49
N PHE A 74 -0.50 -16.39 -19.95
CA PHE A 74 0.34 -15.49 -20.74
C PHE A 74 1.61 -16.18 -21.25
N GLU A 75 2.29 -16.94 -20.40
CA GLU A 75 3.51 -17.67 -20.77
C GLU A 75 3.19 -18.78 -21.78
N LEU A 76 2.12 -19.56 -21.56
CA LEU A 76 1.66 -20.58 -22.51
C LEU A 76 1.29 -19.98 -23.86
N TRP A 77 0.65 -18.81 -23.87
CA TRP A 77 0.32 -18.11 -25.10
C TRP A 77 1.57 -17.60 -25.81
N THR A 78 2.47 -16.96 -25.09
CA THR A 78 3.69 -16.36 -25.64
C THR A 78 4.59 -17.42 -26.26
N GLU A 79 4.93 -18.48 -25.51
CA GLU A 79 5.86 -19.51 -26.02
C GLU A 79 5.19 -20.54 -26.93
N GLY A 80 3.93 -20.86 -26.65
CA GLY A 80 3.22 -21.90 -27.40
C GLY A 80 2.56 -21.45 -28.69
N ILE A 81 2.11 -20.18 -28.77
CA ILE A 81 1.28 -19.68 -29.85
C ILE A 81 1.96 -18.55 -30.62
N ASP A 82 2.31 -17.46 -29.91
CA ASP A 82 2.77 -16.22 -30.53
C ASP A 82 4.24 -16.29 -30.97
N TYR A 83 5.14 -16.61 -30.06
CA TYR A 83 6.58 -16.65 -30.31
C TYR A 83 7.16 -18.03 -29.98
N LYS A 84 7.08 -18.94 -30.94
CA LYS A 84 7.50 -20.36 -30.80
C LYS A 84 9.01 -20.49 -30.80
N LEU A 85 9.65 -20.32 -29.64
CA LEU A 85 11.09 -20.49 -29.49
C LEU A 85 11.40 -21.82 -28.83
N VAL A 86 12.01 -22.74 -29.57
CA VAL A 86 12.48 -24.01 -29.01
C VAL A 86 13.90 -23.83 -28.49
N THR A 87 14.07 -23.76 -27.18
CA THR A 87 15.36 -23.65 -26.53
C THR A 87 15.83 -25.00 -26.02
N ALA A 88 17.00 -25.46 -26.47
CA ALA A 88 17.65 -26.71 -26.04
C ALA A 88 16.73 -27.96 -26.16
N GLY A 89 15.86 -28.01 -27.18
CA GLY A 89 14.98 -29.14 -27.42
C GLY A 89 13.81 -29.30 -26.44
N LYS A 90 13.52 -28.29 -25.59
CA LYS A 90 12.39 -28.33 -24.68
C LYS A 90 11.06 -28.21 -25.42
N PRO A 91 10.00 -28.89 -24.96
CA PRO A 91 8.67 -28.71 -25.53
C PRO A 91 8.17 -27.28 -25.34
N LEU A 92 7.36 -26.77 -26.31
CA LEU A 92 6.79 -25.41 -26.26
C LEU A 92 5.92 -25.17 -25.00
N PHE A 93 5.26 -26.22 -24.50
CA PHE A 93 4.43 -26.14 -23.29
C PHE A 93 5.17 -26.71 -22.08
N SER A 94 6.33 -26.12 -21.74
CA SER A 94 7.16 -26.48 -20.58
C SER A 94 6.65 -25.83 -19.31
N TRP A 95 5.42 -26.14 -18.87
CA TRP A 95 4.76 -25.47 -17.75
C TRP A 95 5.60 -25.43 -16.46
N GLN A 96 6.49 -26.40 -16.24
CA GLN A 96 7.38 -26.43 -15.06
C GLN A 96 8.35 -25.25 -15.06
N ALA A 97 8.76 -24.78 -16.24
CA ALA A 97 9.63 -23.60 -16.36
C ALA A 97 8.91 -22.30 -16.07
N PHE A 98 7.58 -22.28 -16.16
CA PHE A 98 6.75 -21.09 -15.94
C PHE A 98 6.40 -20.88 -14.46
N VAL A 99 6.56 -21.90 -13.62
CA VAL A 99 6.21 -21.86 -12.19
C VAL A 99 6.89 -20.69 -11.43
N PRO A 100 8.16 -20.34 -11.64
CA PRO A 100 8.78 -19.21 -10.95
C PRO A 100 8.09 -17.87 -11.25
N ILE A 101 7.80 -17.56 -12.51
CA ILE A 101 7.13 -16.32 -12.91
C ILE A 101 5.67 -16.32 -12.44
N MET A 102 4.98 -17.45 -12.58
CA MET A 102 3.64 -17.64 -12.04
C MET A 102 3.60 -17.34 -10.53
N PHE A 103 4.57 -17.83 -9.76
CA PHE A 103 4.69 -17.54 -8.34
C PHE A 103 4.90 -16.05 -8.06
N GLU A 104 5.81 -15.39 -8.78
CA GLU A 104 6.08 -13.95 -8.62
C GLU A 104 4.82 -13.12 -8.88
N VAL A 105 4.11 -13.38 -9.97
CA VAL A 105 2.87 -12.65 -10.31
C VAL A 105 1.77 -12.94 -9.30
N THR A 106 1.67 -14.17 -8.79
CA THR A 106 0.76 -14.52 -7.69
C THR A 106 1.00 -13.66 -6.47
N VAL A 107 2.26 -13.58 -6.01
CA VAL A 107 2.65 -12.78 -4.85
C VAL A 107 2.42 -11.29 -5.10
N LEU A 108 2.72 -10.81 -6.30
CA LEU A 108 2.51 -9.41 -6.69
C LEU A 108 1.04 -9.01 -6.59
N PHE A 109 0.13 -9.79 -7.17
CA PHE A 109 -1.31 -9.55 -7.11
C PHE A 109 -1.85 -9.63 -5.68
N ALA A 110 -1.40 -10.62 -4.91
CA ALA A 110 -1.76 -10.78 -3.51
C ALA A 110 -1.28 -9.58 -2.67
N CYS A 111 -0.05 -9.11 -2.87
CA CYS A 111 0.55 -7.99 -2.16
C CYS A 111 -0.18 -6.67 -2.47
N PHE A 112 -0.40 -6.36 -3.75
CA PHE A 112 -1.16 -5.16 -4.12
C PHE A 112 -2.59 -5.20 -3.58
N THR A 113 -3.26 -6.34 -3.65
CA THR A 113 -4.62 -6.48 -3.12
C THR A 113 -4.64 -6.32 -1.59
N SER A 114 -3.66 -6.87 -0.89
CA SER A 114 -3.54 -6.70 0.57
C SER A 114 -3.32 -5.23 0.92
N GLY A 115 -2.33 -4.57 0.32
CA GLY A 115 -1.98 -3.18 0.62
C GLY A 115 -3.04 -2.19 0.14
N LEU A 116 -3.27 -2.14 -1.17
CA LEU A 116 -4.18 -1.17 -1.78
C LEU A 116 -5.64 -1.46 -1.43
N GLY A 117 -6.02 -2.74 -1.39
CA GLY A 117 -7.36 -3.16 -1.00
C GLY A 117 -7.68 -2.80 0.44
N MET A 118 -6.75 -3.02 1.37
CA MET A 118 -6.91 -2.61 2.76
C MET A 118 -7.00 -1.09 2.89
N LEU A 119 -6.09 -0.35 2.24
CA LEU A 119 -6.06 1.11 2.37
C LEU A 119 -7.28 1.77 1.71
N PHE A 120 -7.50 1.51 0.43
CA PHE A 120 -8.47 2.27 -0.36
C PHE A 120 -9.89 1.69 -0.34
N LEU A 121 -10.03 0.35 -0.48
CA LEU A 121 -11.35 -0.26 -0.60
C LEU A 121 -12.02 -0.45 0.76
N LEU A 122 -11.29 -0.91 1.77
CA LEU A 122 -11.87 -1.24 3.07
C LEU A 122 -11.86 -0.06 4.04
N ASN A 123 -10.73 0.65 4.13
CA ASN A 123 -10.57 1.73 5.09
C ASN A 123 -10.73 3.13 4.48
N ARG A 124 -10.82 3.24 3.14
CA ARG A 124 -10.98 4.51 2.40
C ARG A 124 -9.94 5.57 2.81
N LEU A 125 -8.72 5.13 3.07
CA LEU A 125 -7.59 5.99 3.41
C LEU A 125 -6.93 6.53 2.13
N PRO A 126 -6.34 7.73 2.15
CA PRO A 126 -6.21 8.64 3.29
C PRO A 126 -7.50 9.44 3.53
N PHE A 127 -7.96 9.43 4.77
CA PHE A 127 -9.13 10.20 5.18
C PHE A 127 -8.72 11.33 6.12
N PHE A 128 -8.13 12.38 5.57
CA PHE A 128 -7.54 13.51 6.30
C PHE A 128 -8.53 14.35 7.13
N ARG A 129 -9.84 14.10 6.98
CA ARG A 129 -10.90 14.86 7.64
C ARG A 129 -11.83 14.00 8.48
N HIS A 130 -11.33 12.91 8.99
CA HIS A 130 -12.13 12.14 9.94
C HIS A 130 -12.47 13.02 11.16
N PRO A 131 -13.74 13.14 11.55
CA PRO A 131 -14.12 14.02 12.66
C PRO A 131 -13.39 13.74 13.96
N MET A 132 -13.03 12.47 14.20
CA MET A 132 -12.23 12.05 15.37
C MET A 132 -10.85 12.70 15.44
N LEU A 133 -10.27 13.16 14.32
CA LEU A 133 -9.01 13.90 14.32
C LEU A 133 -9.12 15.28 14.99
N HIS A 134 -10.33 15.81 15.11
CA HIS A 134 -10.60 17.07 15.79
C HIS A 134 -11.02 16.90 17.25
N SER A 135 -11.06 15.68 17.75
CA SER A 135 -11.36 15.37 19.16
C SER A 135 -10.21 15.82 20.06
N LYS A 136 -10.55 16.51 21.12
CA LYS A 136 -9.60 16.89 22.18
C LYS A 136 -9.20 15.71 23.05
N SER A 137 -10.04 14.68 23.08
CA SER A 137 -9.83 13.47 23.88
C SER A 137 -8.96 12.42 23.20
N MET A 138 -8.89 12.41 21.85
CA MET A 138 -8.12 11.41 21.08
C MET A 138 -6.62 11.37 21.41
N PRO A 139 -5.92 12.48 21.68
CA PRO A 139 -4.53 12.43 22.13
C PRO A 139 -4.31 11.65 23.42
N LEU A 140 -5.33 11.51 24.28
CA LEU A 140 -5.26 10.69 25.49
C LEU A 140 -5.24 9.19 25.16
N VAL A 141 -5.98 8.79 24.13
CA VAL A 141 -6.06 7.40 23.66
C VAL A 141 -4.77 6.92 23.05
N THR A 142 -3.97 7.81 22.45
CA THR A 142 -2.64 7.45 21.93
C THR A 142 -1.60 7.21 23.04
N ARG A 143 -1.94 7.49 24.30
CA ARG A 143 -1.05 7.31 25.46
C ARG A 143 -1.48 6.12 26.31
N ASP A 144 -2.53 6.29 27.11
CA ASP A 144 -2.90 5.37 28.17
C ASP A 144 -4.41 5.23 28.39
N LYS A 145 -5.23 5.98 27.67
CA LYS A 145 -6.69 5.96 27.81
C LYS A 145 -7.37 5.13 26.72
N PHE A 146 -8.61 4.78 26.97
CA PHE A 146 -9.44 3.96 26.11
C PHE A 146 -10.71 4.72 25.78
N ALA A 147 -11.15 4.67 24.52
CA ALA A 147 -12.35 5.37 24.10
C ALA A 147 -13.40 4.43 23.52
N LEU A 148 -14.67 4.65 23.91
CA LEU A 148 -15.83 4.09 23.26
C LEU A 148 -16.58 5.22 22.57
N ALA A 149 -16.72 5.11 21.25
CA ALA A 149 -17.42 6.05 20.41
C ALA A 149 -18.76 5.47 19.93
N VAL A 150 -19.79 6.29 19.94
CA VAL A 150 -21.05 6.00 19.27
C VAL A 150 -21.15 6.94 18.08
N GLU A 151 -20.96 6.40 16.87
CA GLU A 151 -20.93 7.16 15.63
C GLU A 151 -22.29 7.15 14.92
N ALA A 152 -22.64 8.26 14.28
CA ALA A 152 -23.85 8.37 13.48
C ALA A 152 -23.77 7.50 12.22
N ASP A 153 -24.67 6.55 12.10
CA ASP A 153 -24.83 5.69 10.90
C ASP A 153 -25.97 6.22 10.02
N GLY A 154 -25.76 7.42 9.45
CA GLY A 154 -26.74 8.06 8.57
C GLY A 154 -27.99 8.64 9.25
N GLN A 155 -28.17 8.39 10.55
CA GLN A 155 -29.30 8.91 11.35
C GLN A 155 -28.79 9.89 12.41
N ALA A 156 -29.68 10.76 12.89
CA ALA A 156 -29.38 11.66 14.01
C ALA A 156 -29.19 10.84 15.31
N LEU A 157 -28.14 11.18 16.06
CA LEU A 157 -27.86 10.59 17.37
C LEU A 157 -28.71 11.28 18.45
N ASP A 158 -29.19 10.50 19.37
CA ASP A 158 -29.71 11.02 20.65
C ASP A 158 -28.52 11.26 21.60
N VAL A 159 -27.97 12.48 21.50
CA VAL A 159 -26.76 12.87 22.22
C VAL A 159 -26.92 12.74 23.72
N ASP A 160 -28.11 13.12 24.24
CA ASP A 160 -28.37 13.11 25.69
C ASP A 160 -28.47 11.68 26.24
N ALA A 161 -29.19 10.81 25.54
CA ALA A 161 -29.30 9.40 25.90
C ALA A 161 -27.95 8.68 25.84
N ILE A 162 -27.16 8.94 24.79
CA ILE A 162 -25.82 8.35 24.63
C ILE A 162 -24.87 8.87 25.70
N THR A 163 -24.87 10.16 25.99
CA THR A 163 -24.05 10.78 27.04
C THR A 163 -24.37 10.18 28.40
N ALA A 164 -25.67 10.03 28.74
CA ALA A 164 -26.10 9.40 29.96
C ALA A 164 -25.68 7.92 30.03
N ALA A 165 -25.77 7.18 28.92
CA ALA A 165 -25.34 5.78 28.84
C ALA A 165 -23.84 5.62 29.08
N LEU A 166 -23.00 6.46 28.42
CA LEU A 166 -21.54 6.46 28.57
C LEU A 166 -21.11 6.83 30.00
N ARG A 167 -21.69 7.86 30.58
CA ARG A 167 -21.44 8.23 32.02
C ARG A 167 -21.87 7.15 32.96
N GLY A 168 -23.05 6.55 32.76
CA GLY A 168 -23.55 5.44 33.54
C GLY A 168 -22.72 4.17 33.40
N ALA A 169 -21.95 4.03 32.32
CA ALA A 169 -21.00 2.95 32.11
C ALA A 169 -19.59 3.24 32.68
N GLY A 170 -19.40 4.39 33.35
CA GLY A 170 -18.15 4.74 34.02
C GLY A 170 -17.19 5.59 33.17
N ALA A 171 -17.65 6.22 32.09
CA ALA A 171 -16.82 7.15 31.31
C ALA A 171 -16.46 8.38 32.15
N GLN A 172 -15.15 8.68 32.26
CA GLN A 172 -14.66 9.83 33.03
C GLN A 172 -14.88 11.15 32.29
N LEU A 173 -14.70 11.12 30.97
CA LEU A 173 -14.93 12.26 30.09
C LEU A 173 -15.85 11.83 28.96
N VAL A 174 -16.82 12.68 28.63
CA VAL A 174 -17.67 12.48 27.45
C VAL A 174 -17.56 13.71 26.58
N GLU A 175 -17.21 13.51 25.32
CA GLU A 175 -17.04 14.56 24.29
C GLU A 175 -18.02 14.31 23.15
N VAL A 176 -18.70 15.37 22.71
CA VAL A 176 -19.57 15.34 21.53
C VAL A 176 -18.83 15.95 20.36
N LEU A 177 -18.71 15.20 19.28
CA LEU A 177 -18.05 15.64 18.07
C LEU A 177 -19.09 16.01 17.00
N GLU A 178 -18.99 17.20 16.50
CA GLU A 178 -19.83 17.66 15.39
C GLU A 178 -19.27 17.19 14.06
N ARG A 179 -20.15 17.00 13.09
CA ARG A 179 -19.74 16.71 11.71
C ARG A 179 -19.09 17.95 11.11
N PRO A 180 -17.84 17.89 10.63
CA PRO A 180 -17.22 19.03 9.96
C PRO A 180 -18.03 19.40 8.72
N ALA A 181 -18.04 20.69 8.40
CA ALA A 181 -18.70 21.18 7.20
C ALA A 181 -18.18 20.46 5.95
N PRO A 182 -19.04 20.10 4.99
CA PRO A 182 -18.62 19.48 3.75
C PRO A 182 -17.61 20.38 3.03
N LEU A 183 -16.58 19.74 2.45
CA LEU A 183 -15.64 20.45 1.58
C LEU A 183 -16.42 21.01 0.39
N GLY A 184 -16.21 22.29 0.12
CA GLY A 184 -16.57 22.85 -1.18
C GLY A 184 -15.85 22.10 -2.32
N PRO A 185 -16.35 22.18 -3.55
CA PRO A 185 -15.69 21.61 -4.70
C PRO A 185 -14.26 22.16 -4.82
N LEU A 186 -13.32 21.30 -5.23
CA LEU A 186 -11.95 21.73 -5.49
C LEU A 186 -11.96 22.82 -6.56
N SER A 187 -11.22 23.91 -6.32
CA SER A 187 -11.16 24.97 -7.33
C SER A 187 -10.54 24.43 -8.61
N PRO A 188 -11.07 24.77 -9.81
CA PRO A 188 -10.50 24.34 -11.08
C PRO A 188 -9.01 24.70 -11.20
N ASN A 189 -8.63 25.88 -10.69
CA ASN A 189 -7.23 26.34 -10.68
C ASN A 189 -6.32 25.42 -9.84
N PHE A 190 -6.82 24.90 -8.72
CA PHE A 190 -6.04 23.93 -7.91
C PHE A 190 -5.84 22.62 -8.67
N VAL A 191 -6.92 22.08 -9.25
CA VAL A 191 -6.84 20.83 -10.05
C VAL A 191 -5.88 21.00 -11.21
N THR A 192 -5.98 22.11 -11.96
CA THR A 192 -5.09 22.41 -13.09
C THR A 192 -3.63 22.49 -12.63
N ARG A 193 -3.33 23.14 -11.52
CA ARG A 193 -1.95 23.22 -10.99
C ARG A 193 -1.41 21.86 -10.58
N VAL A 194 -2.23 21.03 -9.95
CA VAL A 194 -1.83 19.65 -9.56
C VAL A 194 -1.56 18.81 -10.80
N VAL A 195 -2.45 18.82 -11.79
CA VAL A 195 -2.27 18.07 -13.05
C VAL A 195 -1.02 18.54 -13.79
N LEU A 196 -0.83 19.86 -13.90
CA LEU A 196 0.35 20.45 -14.53
C LEU A 196 1.63 20.08 -13.77
N GLY A 197 1.60 20.12 -12.44
CA GLY A 197 2.72 19.71 -11.58
C GLY A 197 3.11 18.24 -11.80
N ILE A 198 2.12 17.34 -11.85
CA ILE A 198 2.35 15.93 -12.15
C ILE A 198 2.93 15.75 -13.56
N ALA A 199 2.37 16.41 -14.57
CA ALA A 199 2.85 16.33 -15.94
C ALA A 199 4.30 16.81 -16.07
N ILE A 200 4.64 17.95 -15.46
CA ILE A 200 6.02 18.47 -15.44
C ILE A 200 6.94 17.49 -14.70
N SER A 201 6.53 16.96 -13.56
CA SER A 201 7.34 15.98 -12.81
C SER A 201 7.61 14.71 -13.63
N CYS A 202 6.60 14.20 -14.35
CA CYS A 202 6.78 13.05 -15.25
C CYS A 202 7.74 13.35 -16.40
N LEU A 203 7.64 14.54 -17.01
CA LEU A 203 8.56 14.96 -18.09
C LEU A 203 9.99 15.09 -17.57
N VAL A 204 10.19 15.73 -16.43
CA VAL A 204 11.51 15.88 -15.81
C VAL A 204 12.09 14.52 -15.43
N ALA A 205 11.31 13.65 -14.78
CA ALA A 205 11.74 12.31 -14.44
C ALA A 205 12.11 11.49 -15.68
N GLY A 206 11.29 11.52 -16.73
CA GLY A 206 11.57 10.85 -18.00
C GLY A 206 12.85 11.37 -18.66
N TYR A 207 13.06 12.68 -18.69
CA TYR A 207 14.27 13.30 -19.22
C TYR A 207 15.52 12.90 -18.42
N LEU A 208 15.46 12.96 -17.10
CA LEU A 208 16.57 12.55 -16.23
C LEU A 208 16.88 11.06 -16.39
N THR A 209 15.86 10.21 -16.44
CA THR A 209 16.03 8.76 -16.65
C THR A 209 16.66 8.47 -18.00
N TYR A 210 16.22 9.15 -19.07
CA TYR A 210 16.82 9.01 -20.40
C TYR A 210 18.31 9.31 -20.39
N TRP A 211 18.71 10.44 -19.79
CA TRP A 211 20.12 10.80 -19.71
C TRP A 211 20.91 9.91 -18.77
N LEU A 212 20.32 9.47 -17.65
CA LEU A 212 20.95 8.53 -16.74
C LEU A 212 21.31 7.23 -17.46
N VAL A 213 20.34 6.65 -18.18
CA VAL A 213 20.55 5.40 -18.93
C VAL A 213 21.56 5.58 -20.05
N LYS A 214 21.58 6.74 -20.71
CA LYS A 214 22.51 7.03 -21.80
C LYS A 214 23.93 7.29 -21.33
N LEU A 215 24.11 7.97 -20.21
CA LEU A 215 25.42 8.34 -19.67
C LEU A 215 26.00 7.27 -18.72
N PHE A 216 25.17 6.48 -18.10
CA PHE A 216 25.59 5.46 -17.13
C PHE A 216 26.66 4.49 -17.64
N PRO A 217 26.54 3.93 -18.88
CA PRO A 217 27.56 3.03 -19.41
C PRO A 217 28.89 3.69 -19.74
N VAL A 218 28.91 5.03 -19.84
CA VAL A 218 30.11 5.81 -20.27
C VAL A 218 30.82 6.45 -19.07
N THR A 219 30.16 6.49 -17.91
CA THR A 219 30.73 7.09 -16.69
C THR A 219 31.65 6.12 -15.95
N ILE A 220 32.84 6.60 -15.57
CA ILE A 220 33.72 5.89 -14.63
C ILE A 220 33.05 5.94 -13.25
N PRO A 221 32.91 4.81 -12.51
CA PRO A 221 33.51 3.47 -12.69
C PRO A 221 32.65 2.44 -13.48
N MET A 222 31.62 2.84 -14.18
CA MET A 222 30.68 1.91 -14.83
C MET A 222 31.12 1.39 -16.20
N VAL A 223 32.27 1.87 -16.69
CA VAL A 223 32.83 1.49 -18.00
C VAL A 223 33.62 0.19 -18.01
N HIS A 224 33.68 -0.55 -16.91
CA HIS A 224 34.54 -1.73 -16.75
C HIS A 224 34.31 -2.86 -17.76
N MET A 225 33.18 -2.88 -18.45
CA MET A 225 32.92 -3.81 -19.57
C MET A 225 33.14 -3.17 -20.95
N LEU A 226 33.14 -1.84 -21.03
CA LEU A 226 33.43 -1.08 -22.28
C LEU A 226 34.91 -0.87 -22.48
N VAL A 227 35.64 -0.54 -21.42
CA VAL A 227 37.08 -0.32 -21.45
C VAL A 227 37.72 -1.40 -20.59
N GLN A 228 38.37 -2.36 -21.22
CA GLN A 228 39.03 -3.48 -20.55
C GLN A 228 40.53 -3.37 -20.80
N PRO A 229 41.40 -3.85 -19.88
CA PRO A 229 42.84 -3.95 -20.09
C PRO A 229 43.16 -5.10 -21.06
N ARG A 230 42.65 -5.03 -22.26
CA ARG A 230 42.91 -5.98 -23.34
C ARG A 230 43.40 -5.22 -24.56
N LEU A 231 44.16 -5.87 -25.41
CA LEU A 231 44.48 -5.34 -26.73
C LEU A 231 43.32 -5.53 -27.67
N ASP A 232 42.76 -4.46 -28.14
CA ASP A 232 41.78 -4.47 -29.22
C ASP A 232 42.49 -4.52 -30.58
N PRO A 233 41.85 -5.06 -31.62
CA PRO A 233 42.41 -5.04 -32.97
C PRO A 233 42.77 -3.62 -33.38
N GLN A 234 43.96 -3.44 -33.96
CA GLN A 234 44.50 -2.16 -34.44
C GLN A 234 44.86 -1.15 -33.31
N HIS A 235 44.96 -1.59 -32.05
CA HIS A 235 45.49 -0.77 -30.97
C HIS A 235 46.97 -0.99 -30.76
N GLU A 236 47.68 0.09 -30.41
CA GLU A 236 49.08 0.06 -30.04
C GLU A 236 49.28 -0.70 -28.72
N ASP A 237 50.37 -1.44 -28.63
CA ASP A 237 50.80 -2.12 -27.40
C ASP A 237 52.16 -1.59 -26.92
N SER A 238 52.12 -0.80 -25.86
CA SER A 238 53.31 -0.20 -25.25
C SER A 238 54.28 -1.20 -24.62
N PHE A 239 53.90 -2.49 -24.53
CA PHE A 239 54.77 -3.53 -23.99
C PHE A 239 55.91 -3.93 -24.95
N PHE A 240 55.66 -3.82 -26.26
CA PHE A 240 56.66 -4.16 -27.26
C PHE A 240 57.28 -2.93 -27.86
N LYS A 241 58.59 -2.98 -28.21
CA LYS A 241 59.36 -1.86 -28.78
C LYS A 241 58.85 -1.36 -30.13
N ASP A 242 58.13 -2.19 -30.85
CA ASP A 242 57.56 -1.94 -32.16
C ASP A 242 56.06 -1.58 -32.12
N ASP A 243 55.55 -1.38 -30.91
CA ASP A 243 54.13 -1.05 -30.63
C ASP A 243 53.10 -2.04 -31.20
N PHE A 244 53.60 -3.27 -31.55
CA PHE A 244 52.80 -4.29 -32.21
C PHE A 244 52.39 -5.38 -31.26
N GLY A 245 51.14 -5.35 -30.78
CA GLY A 245 50.59 -6.32 -29.82
C GLY A 245 50.35 -7.72 -30.41
N MET A 246 49.92 -7.77 -31.68
CA MET A 246 49.75 -9.03 -32.41
C MET A 246 51.07 -9.51 -32.99
N ARG A 247 51.64 -10.54 -32.39
CA ARG A 247 52.85 -11.18 -32.86
C ARG A 247 52.58 -12.20 -33.96
N MET A 248 53.51 -12.31 -34.91
CA MET A 248 53.45 -13.35 -35.93
C MET A 248 53.50 -14.72 -35.24
N PRO A 249 52.74 -15.70 -35.72
CA PRO A 249 52.81 -17.08 -35.20
C PRO A 249 54.26 -17.62 -35.28
N VAL A 250 54.63 -18.39 -34.29
CA VAL A 250 55.97 -19.06 -34.31
C VAL A 250 56.04 -19.98 -35.50
N ALA A 251 57.15 -19.92 -36.23
CA ALA A 251 57.36 -20.77 -37.41
C ALA A 251 57.15 -22.26 -37.10
N GLY A 252 56.28 -22.93 -37.85
CA GLY A 252 55.91 -24.31 -37.64
C GLY A 252 54.67 -24.56 -36.78
N THR A 253 53.97 -23.50 -36.32
CA THR A 253 52.63 -23.58 -35.71
C THR A 253 51.54 -23.38 -36.74
N VAL A 254 50.43 -24.15 -36.61
CA VAL A 254 49.24 -24.02 -37.45
C VAL A 254 48.19 -23.20 -36.69
#